data_81b66785ca70476e3070b67375c277d4
#
_entry.id   81b66785ca70476e3070b67375c277d4
#
_cell.length_a   1.000
_cell.length_b   1.000
_cell.length_c   1.000
_cell.angle_alpha   90.00
_cell.angle_beta   90.00
_cell.angle_gamma   90.00
#
_symmetry.space_group_name_H-M   'P 1'
#
loop_
_entity.id
_entity.type
_entity.pdbx_description
1 polymer ?
#
loop_
_entity_poly.entity_id
_entity_poly.type
_entity_poly.pdbx_seq_one_letter_code
_entity_poly.pdbx_strand_id
1 'polypeptide(L)'
;MIAAHGLAKRYGDKRVFARVDIDLPAGGFLLVTGANGSGKTTLLRVLAGLAAPSAGTIELPARETIGYLGHSPLVYRELTALENLMLFARLYRVQRERVGMLLERFGLWEVRNDRVSTFSRGMQQRLGLCRVLLHEPQLLVLDEPTNALDSQGLALLDGVLDEPRTVVLATHEPERVERRASQRLAFA
;
A
#
# COMPACT_ATOMS: atom_id res chain seq x y z
N MET A 1 1.96 -5.57 -14.09
CA MET A 1 1.77 -7.03 -14.17
C MET A 1 2.55 -7.69 -13.04
N ILE A 2 1.98 -8.68 -12.37
CA ILE A 2 2.64 -9.55 -11.39
C ILE A 2 2.45 -10.99 -11.89
N ALA A 3 3.54 -11.74 -12.05
CA ALA A 3 3.49 -13.17 -12.30
C ALA A 3 4.27 -13.89 -11.20
N ALA A 4 3.61 -14.79 -10.48
CA ALA A 4 4.20 -15.50 -9.36
C ALA A 4 3.76 -16.96 -9.35
N HIS A 5 4.73 -17.89 -9.22
CA HIS A 5 4.46 -19.33 -9.30
C HIS A 5 5.09 -20.06 -8.13
N GLY A 6 4.27 -20.85 -7.43
CA GLY A 6 4.67 -21.68 -6.32
C GLY A 6 5.30 -20.91 -5.16
N LEU A 7 4.91 -19.64 -4.94
CA LEU A 7 5.52 -18.82 -3.90
C LEU A 7 5.37 -19.47 -2.53
N ALA A 8 6.45 -19.49 -1.79
CA ALA A 8 6.46 -19.88 -0.39
C ALA A 8 7.30 -18.90 0.43
N LYS A 9 6.93 -18.72 1.71
CA LYS A 9 7.72 -17.96 2.68
C LYS A 9 7.83 -18.65 4.00
N ARG A 10 9.07 -18.69 4.51
CA ARG A 10 9.42 -19.21 5.85
C ARG A 10 10.28 -18.19 6.59
N TYR A 11 10.21 -18.20 7.90
CA TYR A 11 11.14 -17.54 8.80
C TYR A 11 11.65 -18.60 9.79
N GLY A 12 12.92 -18.99 9.64
CA GLY A 12 13.45 -20.18 10.31
C GLY A 12 12.59 -21.40 9.96
N ASP A 13 12.11 -22.10 10.96
CA ASP A 13 11.26 -23.30 10.78
C ASP A 13 9.77 -22.98 10.58
N LYS A 14 9.36 -21.75 10.86
CA LYS A 14 7.96 -21.36 10.72
C LYS A 14 7.62 -21.07 9.26
N ARG A 15 6.76 -21.91 8.67
CA ARG A 15 6.14 -21.66 7.37
C ARG A 15 5.02 -20.63 7.53
N VAL A 16 5.05 -19.57 6.73
CA VAL A 16 4.01 -18.51 6.70
C VAL A 16 2.97 -18.85 5.65
N PHE A 17 3.42 -19.13 4.43
CA PHE A 17 2.56 -19.60 3.33
C PHE A 17 3.37 -20.47 2.35
N ALA A 18 2.67 -21.24 1.52
CA ALA A 18 3.28 -22.05 0.47
C ALA A 18 2.32 -22.22 -0.71
N ARG A 19 2.91 -22.44 -1.91
CA ARG A 19 2.19 -22.74 -3.16
C ARG A 19 1.18 -21.63 -3.53
N VAL A 20 1.60 -20.38 -3.43
CA VAL A 20 0.78 -19.25 -3.87
C VAL A 20 1.14 -18.94 -5.33
N ASP A 21 0.14 -18.97 -6.19
CA ASP A 21 0.22 -18.60 -7.61
C ASP A 21 -0.61 -17.34 -7.84
N ILE A 22 -0.05 -16.37 -8.56
CA ILE A 22 -0.69 -15.10 -8.89
C ILE A 22 -0.32 -14.77 -10.33
N ASP A 23 -1.33 -14.49 -11.16
CA ASP A 23 -1.16 -13.92 -12.47
C ASP A 23 -2.08 -12.69 -12.59
N LEU A 24 -1.53 -11.52 -12.25
CA LEU A 24 -2.27 -10.26 -12.21
C LEU A 24 -1.80 -9.36 -13.36
N PRO A 25 -2.64 -9.14 -14.37
CA PRO A 25 -2.31 -8.25 -15.48
C PRO A 25 -2.16 -6.78 -15.03
N ALA A 26 -1.57 -5.96 -15.88
CA ALA A 26 -1.56 -4.51 -15.66
C ALA A 26 -3.00 -3.97 -15.57
N GLY A 27 -3.25 -3.11 -14.59
CA GLY A 27 -4.60 -2.60 -14.28
C GLY A 27 -5.49 -3.57 -13.50
N GLY A 28 -5.00 -4.79 -13.20
CA GLY A 28 -5.75 -5.77 -12.40
C GLY A 28 -5.81 -5.38 -10.91
N PHE A 29 -6.81 -5.94 -10.22
CA PHE A 29 -7.02 -5.75 -8.78
C PHE A 29 -7.02 -7.11 -8.07
N LEU A 30 -6.00 -7.38 -7.26
CA LEU A 30 -5.91 -8.57 -6.40
C LEU A 30 -6.41 -8.24 -5.00
N LEU A 31 -7.48 -8.89 -4.58
CA LEU A 31 -7.99 -8.84 -3.22
C LEU A 31 -7.44 -10.03 -2.42
N VAL A 32 -6.71 -9.73 -1.33
CA VAL A 32 -6.15 -10.73 -0.41
C VAL A 32 -6.95 -10.72 0.89
N THR A 33 -7.55 -11.84 1.25
CA THR A 33 -8.36 -11.99 2.47
C THR A 33 -7.81 -13.11 3.36
N GLY A 34 -8.27 -13.17 4.60
CA GLY A 34 -7.90 -14.21 5.57
C GLY A 34 -7.78 -13.67 6.99
N ALA A 35 -7.68 -14.57 7.95
CA ALA A 35 -7.59 -14.26 9.38
C ALA A 35 -6.32 -13.44 9.72
N ASN A 36 -6.31 -12.81 10.88
CA ASN A 36 -5.10 -12.15 11.40
C ASN A 36 -4.01 -13.20 11.64
N GLY A 37 -2.78 -12.87 11.20
CA GLY A 37 -1.64 -13.79 11.29
C GLY A 37 -1.56 -14.85 10.19
N SER A 38 -2.51 -14.94 9.24
CA SER A 38 -2.50 -15.93 8.16
C SER A 38 -1.38 -15.74 7.13
N GLY A 39 -0.68 -14.59 7.13
CA GLY A 39 0.44 -14.34 6.22
C GLY A 39 0.19 -13.24 5.17
N LYS A 40 -0.97 -12.58 5.16
CA LYS A 40 -1.31 -11.49 4.22
C LYS A 40 -0.22 -10.43 4.12
N THR A 41 0.15 -9.80 5.23
CA THR A 41 1.23 -8.80 5.28
C THR A 41 2.54 -9.32 4.73
N THR A 42 2.88 -10.59 5.00
CA THR A 42 4.11 -11.21 4.49
C THR A 42 4.05 -11.39 2.98
N LEU A 43 2.92 -11.83 2.44
CA LEU A 43 2.73 -11.90 0.99
C LEU A 43 2.83 -10.50 0.37
N LEU A 44 2.13 -9.51 0.93
CA LEU A 44 2.18 -8.14 0.43
C LEU A 44 3.62 -7.58 0.40
N ARG A 45 4.43 -7.87 1.43
CA ARG A 45 5.85 -7.50 1.43
C ARG A 45 6.65 -8.19 0.33
N VAL A 46 6.34 -9.44 0.01
CA VAL A 46 6.97 -10.14 -1.13
C VAL A 46 6.55 -9.48 -2.44
N LEU A 47 5.25 -9.19 -2.63
CA LEU A 47 4.72 -8.52 -3.82
C LEU A 47 5.18 -7.05 -3.96
N ALA A 48 5.55 -6.40 -2.86
CA ALA A 48 6.16 -5.07 -2.86
C ALA A 48 7.69 -5.10 -3.08
N GLY A 49 8.31 -6.27 -3.25
CA GLY A 49 9.77 -6.41 -3.37
C GLY A 49 10.55 -6.11 -2.09
N LEU A 50 9.85 -6.08 -0.93
CA LEU A 50 10.43 -5.79 0.39
C LEU A 50 10.93 -7.04 1.11
N ALA A 51 10.54 -8.22 0.64
CA ALA A 51 11.00 -9.50 1.17
C ALA A 51 11.17 -10.51 0.02
N ALA A 52 12.27 -11.25 0.01
CA ALA A 52 12.43 -12.34 -0.93
C ALA A 52 11.55 -13.55 -0.56
N PRO A 53 10.95 -14.26 -1.52
CA PRO A 53 10.31 -15.54 -1.25
C PRO A 53 11.36 -16.57 -0.80
N SER A 54 10.94 -17.62 -0.08
CA SER A 54 11.82 -18.76 0.28
C SER A 54 11.84 -19.84 -0.79
N ALA A 55 10.82 -19.89 -1.65
CA ALA A 55 10.73 -20.76 -2.82
C ALA A 55 9.72 -20.18 -3.82
N GLY A 56 9.75 -20.69 -5.04
CA GLY A 56 8.93 -20.18 -6.17
C GLY A 56 9.62 -19.06 -6.91
N THR A 57 8.95 -18.54 -7.93
CA THR A 57 9.43 -17.44 -8.77
C THR A 57 8.44 -16.28 -8.72
N ILE A 58 8.95 -15.06 -8.89
CA ILE A 58 8.13 -13.87 -8.94
C ILE A 58 8.71 -12.86 -9.93
N GLU A 59 7.86 -12.34 -10.78
CA GLU A 59 8.15 -11.20 -11.66
C GLU A 59 7.34 -10.00 -11.19
N LEU A 60 8.01 -8.89 -10.94
CA LEU A 60 7.44 -7.64 -10.45
C LEU A 60 7.82 -6.50 -11.40
N PRO A 61 7.03 -5.42 -11.45
CA PRO A 61 7.47 -4.20 -12.11
C PRO A 61 8.71 -3.61 -11.42
N ALA A 62 9.35 -2.64 -12.05
CA ALA A 62 10.52 -1.98 -11.49
C ALA A 62 10.22 -1.42 -10.08
N ARG A 63 11.13 -1.62 -9.15
CA ARG A 63 10.92 -1.33 -7.72
C ARG A 63 10.48 0.11 -7.45
N GLU A 64 11.02 1.06 -8.21
CA GLU A 64 10.70 2.47 -8.17
C GLU A 64 9.27 2.81 -8.61
N THR A 65 8.57 1.87 -9.25
CA THR A 65 7.17 2.01 -9.68
C THR A 65 6.18 1.31 -8.74
N ILE A 66 6.67 0.81 -7.60
CA ILE A 66 5.85 0.11 -6.60
C ILE A 66 5.60 1.04 -5.41
N GLY A 67 4.34 1.29 -5.10
CA GLY A 67 3.91 1.97 -3.88
C GLY A 67 3.45 0.97 -2.83
N TYR A 68 4.00 1.04 -1.61
CA TYR A 68 3.61 0.17 -0.50
C TYR A 68 3.12 0.97 0.70
N LEU A 69 1.87 0.71 1.10
CA LEU A 69 1.29 1.14 2.38
C LEU A 69 1.12 -0.09 3.27
N GLY A 70 1.96 -0.20 4.29
CA GLY A 70 1.85 -1.24 5.31
C GLY A 70 0.84 -0.87 6.38
N HIS A 71 0.63 -1.78 7.34
CA HIS A 71 -0.22 -1.55 8.51
C HIS A 71 0.17 -0.28 9.30
N SER A 72 1.44 0.09 9.30
CA SER A 72 1.91 1.40 9.77
C SER A 72 2.20 2.30 8.57
N PRO A 73 1.77 3.57 8.57
CA PRO A 73 1.91 4.47 7.41
C PRO A 73 3.36 4.88 7.11
N LEU A 74 4.33 4.50 7.94
CA LEU A 74 5.77 4.81 7.77
C LEU A 74 6.03 6.30 7.56
N VAL A 75 5.50 7.11 8.47
CA VAL A 75 5.74 8.56 8.53
C VAL A 75 6.57 8.92 9.76
N TYR A 76 7.44 9.90 9.64
CA TYR A 76 8.29 10.38 10.74
C TYR A 76 7.50 11.33 11.63
N ARG A 77 7.26 10.93 12.86
CA ARG A 77 6.39 11.66 13.80
C ARG A 77 6.95 13.00 14.24
N GLU A 78 8.28 13.14 14.26
CA GLU A 78 8.98 14.37 14.67
C GLU A 78 9.03 15.43 13.56
N LEU A 79 8.79 15.02 12.32
CA LEU A 79 8.70 15.93 11.18
C LEU A 79 7.26 16.42 11.00
N THR A 80 7.11 17.59 10.34
CA THR A 80 5.82 18.07 9.86
C THR A 80 5.33 17.20 8.68
N ALA A 81 4.06 17.33 8.30
CA ALA A 81 3.53 16.63 7.14
C ALA A 81 4.25 17.06 5.85
N LEU A 82 4.53 18.35 5.71
CA LEU A 82 5.27 18.89 4.57
C LEU A 82 6.70 18.33 4.52
N GLU A 83 7.43 18.34 5.65
CA GLU A 83 8.79 17.81 5.72
C GLU A 83 8.84 16.32 5.41
N ASN A 84 7.86 15.54 5.89
CA ASN A 84 7.73 14.12 5.56
C ASN A 84 7.67 13.91 4.04
N LEU A 85 6.72 14.57 3.37
CA LEU A 85 6.56 14.39 1.93
C LEU A 85 7.73 14.96 1.14
N MET A 86 8.31 16.09 1.56
CA MET A 86 9.51 16.66 0.94
C MET A 86 10.73 15.75 1.03
N LEU A 87 10.88 15.01 2.14
CA LEU A 87 11.93 14.00 2.27
C LEU A 87 11.78 12.91 1.20
N PHE A 88 10.58 12.34 1.07
CA PHE A 88 10.32 11.30 0.06
C PHE A 88 10.34 11.86 -1.37
N ALA A 89 9.88 13.10 -1.59
CA ALA A 89 9.96 13.76 -2.90
C ALA A 89 11.41 13.86 -3.39
N ARG A 90 12.36 14.19 -2.50
CA ARG A 90 13.79 14.21 -2.82
C ARG A 90 14.31 12.81 -3.14
N LEU A 91 13.92 11.80 -2.37
CA LEU A 91 14.35 10.41 -2.59
C LEU A 91 13.85 9.86 -3.93
N TYR A 92 12.61 10.17 -4.31
CA TYR A 92 12.00 9.74 -5.57
C TYR A 92 12.23 10.73 -6.73
N ARG A 93 12.92 11.87 -6.50
CA ARG A 93 13.14 12.92 -7.50
C ARG A 93 11.84 13.51 -8.06
N VAL A 94 10.83 13.64 -7.19
CA VAL A 94 9.52 14.21 -7.52
C VAL A 94 9.52 15.72 -7.28
N GLN A 95 8.84 16.46 -8.12
CA GLN A 95 8.73 17.92 -8.03
C GLN A 95 7.91 18.34 -6.80
N ARG A 96 8.25 19.50 -6.23
CA ARG A 96 7.64 20.02 -4.99
C ARG A 96 6.14 20.29 -5.14
N GLU A 97 5.71 20.70 -6.32
CA GLU A 97 4.32 21.02 -6.65
C GLU A 97 3.40 19.84 -6.38
N ARG A 98 3.86 18.62 -6.67
CA ARG A 98 3.11 17.40 -6.41
C ARG A 98 2.90 17.15 -4.92
N VAL A 99 3.83 17.55 -4.07
CA VAL A 99 3.65 17.48 -2.60
C VAL A 99 2.46 18.32 -2.16
N GLY A 100 2.36 19.58 -2.68
CA GLY A 100 1.23 20.47 -2.41
C GLY A 100 -0.09 19.87 -2.86
N MET A 101 -0.15 19.40 -4.13
CA MET A 101 -1.36 18.78 -4.70
C MET A 101 -1.87 17.59 -3.87
N LEU A 102 -0.96 16.73 -3.38
CA LEU A 102 -1.35 15.59 -2.55
C LEU A 102 -1.82 16.02 -1.15
N LEU A 103 -1.16 16.99 -0.51
CA LEU A 103 -1.60 17.52 0.78
C LEU A 103 -3.00 18.15 0.68
N GLU A 104 -3.28 18.89 -0.40
CA GLU A 104 -4.60 19.45 -0.68
C GLU A 104 -5.63 18.35 -0.91
N ARG A 105 -5.34 17.42 -1.84
CA ARG A 105 -6.22 16.28 -2.17
C ARG A 105 -6.62 15.48 -0.94
N PHE A 106 -5.69 15.24 -0.02
CA PHE A 106 -5.94 14.44 1.19
C PHE A 106 -6.37 15.27 2.41
N GLY A 107 -6.69 16.57 2.23
CA GLY A 107 -7.19 17.44 3.28
C GLY A 107 -6.19 17.69 4.41
N LEU A 108 -4.89 17.73 4.07
CA LEU A 108 -3.80 17.94 5.03
C LEU A 108 -3.06 19.28 4.80
N TRP A 109 -3.53 20.09 3.86
CA TRP A 109 -2.85 21.35 3.50
C TRP A 109 -2.79 22.34 4.66
N GLU A 110 -3.89 22.54 5.38
CA GLU A 110 -3.96 23.52 6.48
C GLU A 110 -3.06 23.14 7.67
N VAL A 111 -2.86 21.84 7.87
CA VAL A 111 -2.02 21.28 8.95
C VAL A 111 -0.64 20.83 8.49
N ARG A 112 -0.24 21.21 7.28
CA ARG A 112 1.01 20.73 6.67
C ARG A 112 2.28 21.08 7.45
N ASN A 113 2.24 22.15 8.25
CA ASN A 113 3.35 22.61 9.09
C ASN A 113 3.29 22.06 10.53
N ASP A 114 2.25 21.28 10.86
CA ASP A 114 2.14 20.66 12.17
C ASP A 114 2.94 19.35 12.21
N ARG A 115 3.52 19.04 13.36
CA ARG A 115 4.24 17.78 13.56
C ARG A 115 3.28 16.60 13.47
N VAL A 116 3.69 15.54 12.79
CA VAL A 116 2.90 14.31 12.64
C VAL A 116 2.60 13.64 13.98
N SER A 117 3.39 13.91 15.03
CA SER A 117 3.11 13.45 16.39
C SER A 117 1.78 13.96 16.94
N THR A 118 1.25 15.10 16.45
CA THR A 118 -0.04 15.67 16.84
C THR A 118 -1.21 15.18 16.00
N PHE A 119 -0.93 14.44 14.92
CA PHE A 119 -1.95 13.96 14.00
C PHE A 119 -2.78 12.82 14.60
N SER A 120 -4.09 12.82 14.32
CA SER A 120 -4.93 11.66 14.54
C SER A 120 -4.42 10.47 13.71
N ARG A 121 -4.83 9.25 14.06
CA ARG A 121 -4.50 8.04 13.29
C ARG A 121 -4.97 8.15 11.83
N GLY A 122 -6.17 8.71 11.60
CA GLY A 122 -6.69 8.92 10.26
C GLY A 122 -5.87 9.93 9.45
N MET A 123 -5.40 11.03 10.07
CA MET A 123 -4.50 11.98 9.41
C MET A 123 -3.15 11.34 9.07
N GLN A 124 -2.59 10.52 9.97
CA GLN A 124 -1.36 9.78 9.69
C GLN A 124 -1.54 8.78 8.54
N GLN A 125 -2.69 8.10 8.47
CA GLN A 125 -3.01 7.18 7.39
C GLN A 125 -3.16 7.92 6.05
N ARG A 126 -3.85 9.07 6.03
CA ARG A 126 -3.94 9.94 4.84
C ARG A 126 -2.58 10.45 4.39
N LEU A 127 -1.69 10.82 5.32
CA LEU A 127 -0.31 11.21 5.00
C LEU A 127 0.50 10.02 4.44
N GLY A 128 0.28 8.81 4.97
CA GLY A 128 0.85 7.57 4.41
C GLY A 128 0.41 7.32 2.97
N LEU A 129 -0.87 7.56 2.64
CA LEU A 129 -1.37 7.50 1.27
C LEU A 129 -0.71 8.56 0.37
N CYS A 130 -0.57 9.81 0.83
CA CYS A 130 0.18 10.84 0.09
C CYS A 130 1.60 10.36 -0.23
N ARG A 131 2.33 9.82 0.76
CA ARG A 131 3.69 9.30 0.59
C ARG A 131 3.77 8.21 -0.48
N VAL A 132 2.83 7.27 -0.45
CA VAL A 132 2.83 6.14 -1.38
C VAL A 132 2.48 6.57 -2.80
N LEU A 133 1.61 7.58 -2.96
CA LEU A 133 1.18 8.09 -4.26
C LEU A 133 2.14 9.13 -4.87
N LEU A 134 3.14 9.57 -4.11
CA LEU A 134 4.00 10.68 -4.47
C LEU A 134 4.75 10.46 -5.79
N HIS A 135 5.24 9.23 -6.02
CA HIS A 135 6.02 8.84 -7.20
C HIS A 135 5.18 8.17 -8.30
N GLU A 136 3.84 8.31 -8.26
CA GLU A 136 2.91 7.77 -9.27
C GLU A 136 3.08 6.27 -9.54
N PRO A 137 2.94 5.41 -8.52
CA PRO A 137 3.22 3.99 -8.68
C PRO A 137 2.29 3.34 -9.70
N GLN A 138 2.86 2.43 -10.52
CA GLN A 138 2.11 1.56 -11.43
C GLN A 138 1.47 0.38 -10.68
N LEU A 139 2.13 -0.08 -9.61
CA LEU A 139 1.64 -1.10 -8.70
C LEU A 139 1.46 -0.50 -7.30
N LEU A 140 0.24 -0.57 -6.79
CA LEU A 140 -0.11 -0.12 -5.44
C LEU A 140 -0.40 -1.34 -4.56
N VAL A 141 0.40 -1.52 -3.51
CA VAL A 141 0.25 -2.61 -2.54
C VAL A 141 -0.18 -2.03 -1.21
N LEU A 142 -1.38 -2.39 -0.75
CA LEU A 142 -2.03 -1.81 0.42
C LEU A 142 -2.37 -2.88 1.46
N ASP A 143 -1.87 -2.71 2.67
CA ASP A 143 -2.12 -3.61 3.81
C ASP A 143 -3.07 -2.93 4.80
N GLU A 144 -4.34 -3.36 4.82
CA GLU A 144 -5.42 -2.82 5.66
C GLU A 144 -5.56 -1.27 5.52
N PRO A 145 -5.70 -0.73 4.30
CA PRO A 145 -5.66 0.71 4.08
C PRO A 145 -6.84 1.47 4.67
N THR A 146 -7.94 0.79 4.98
CA THR A 146 -9.16 1.36 5.57
C THR A 146 -9.02 1.65 7.05
N ASN A 147 -8.04 1.03 7.72
CA ASN A 147 -7.84 1.18 9.16
C ASN A 147 -7.66 2.65 9.55
N ALA A 148 -8.41 3.06 10.56
CA ALA A 148 -8.41 4.41 11.13
C ALA A 148 -8.89 5.55 10.21
N LEU A 149 -9.36 5.27 9.01
CA LEU A 149 -9.95 6.27 8.12
C LEU A 149 -11.41 6.56 8.54
N ASP A 150 -11.75 7.84 8.60
CA ASP A 150 -13.12 8.32 8.68
C ASP A 150 -13.83 8.26 7.31
N SER A 151 -15.08 8.64 7.23
CA SER A 151 -15.87 8.63 5.99
C SER A 151 -15.21 9.44 4.86
N GLN A 152 -14.59 10.57 5.18
CA GLN A 152 -13.86 11.38 4.21
C GLN A 152 -12.60 10.66 3.73
N GLY A 153 -11.82 10.08 4.65
CA GLY A 153 -10.62 9.31 4.31
C GLY A 153 -10.94 8.08 3.46
N LEU A 154 -12.05 7.42 3.74
CA LEU A 154 -12.54 6.29 2.96
C LEU A 154 -12.94 6.71 1.52
N ALA A 155 -13.61 7.85 1.36
CA ALA A 155 -13.95 8.38 0.03
C ALA A 155 -12.69 8.75 -0.78
N LEU A 156 -11.66 9.31 -0.12
CA LEU A 156 -10.37 9.59 -0.75
C LEU A 156 -9.66 8.30 -1.20
N LEU A 157 -9.67 7.26 -0.37
CA LEU A 157 -9.12 5.96 -0.72
C LEU A 157 -9.87 5.35 -1.92
N ASP A 158 -11.21 5.40 -1.93
CA ASP A 158 -12.02 4.93 -3.05
C ASP A 158 -11.60 5.62 -4.36
N GLY A 159 -11.44 6.96 -4.34
CA GLY A 159 -10.94 7.70 -5.48
C GLY A 159 -9.54 7.26 -5.96
N VAL A 160 -8.67 6.83 -5.04
CA VAL A 160 -7.34 6.26 -5.39
C VAL A 160 -7.48 4.88 -6.04
N LEU A 161 -8.41 4.05 -5.54
CA LEU A 161 -8.62 2.69 -6.05
C LEU A 161 -9.34 2.67 -7.41
N ASP A 162 -10.02 3.76 -7.77
CA ASP A 162 -10.69 3.91 -9.07
C ASP A 162 -9.75 4.45 -10.17
N GLU A 163 -8.53 4.89 -9.81
CA GLU A 163 -7.53 5.31 -10.79
C GLU A 163 -6.93 4.10 -11.54
N PRO A 164 -6.58 4.26 -12.84
CA PRO A 164 -6.08 3.17 -13.68
C PRO A 164 -4.67 2.73 -13.24
N ARG A 165 -4.57 1.75 -12.36
CA ARG A 165 -3.31 1.14 -11.89
C ARG A 165 -3.52 -0.29 -11.43
N THR A 166 -2.44 -1.06 -11.32
CA THR A 166 -2.50 -2.39 -10.71
C THR A 166 -2.56 -2.26 -9.19
N VAL A 167 -3.49 -2.97 -8.54
CA VAL A 167 -3.69 -2.90 -7.09
C VAL A 167 -3.61 -4.29 -6.48
N VAL A 168 -2.88 -4.40 -5.36
CA VAL A 168 -2.96 -5.52 -4.43
C VAL A 168 -3.40 -4.98 -3.09
N LEU A 169 -4.52 -5.44 -2.57
CA LEU A 169 -5.09 -4.96 -1.33
C LEU A 169 -5.43 -6.11 -0.40
N ALA A 170 -4.88 -6.08 0.82
CA ALA A 170 -5.29 -6.98 1.89
C ALA A 170 -6.24 -6.25 2.84
N THR A 171 -7.36 -6.91 3.18
CA THR A 171 -8.31 -6.40 4.15
C THR A 171 -9.08 -7.53 4.83
N HIS A 172 -9.59 -7.24 6.02
CA HIS A 172 -10.55 -8.06 6.74
C HIS A 172 -12.01 -7.64 6.47
N GLU A 173 -12.22 -6.53 5.73
CA GLU A 173 -13.52 -6.00 5.29
C GLU A 173 -13.62 -6.04 3.75
N PRO A 174 -13.73 -7.23 3.13
CA PRO A 174 -13.66 -7.37 1.67
C PRO A 174 -14.85 -6.72 0.95
N GLU A 175 -16.02 -6.62 1.59
CA GLU A 175 -17.27 -6.17 0.96
C GLU A 175 -17.15 -4.80 0.32
N ARG A 176 -16.30 -3.93 0.90
CA ARG A 176 -16.08 -2.57 0.43
C ARG A 176 -15.39 -2.53 -0.94
N VAL A 177 -14.47 -3.45 -1.20
CA VAL A 177 -13.60 -3.43 -2.39
C VAL A 177 -13.82 -4.61 -3.33
N GLU A 178 -14.64 -5.57 -2.91
CA GLU A 178 -14.90 -6.84 -3.59
C GLU A 178 -15.29 -6.66 -5.07
N ARG A 179 -16.10 -5.64 -5.39
CA ARG A 179 -16.56 -5.36 -6.76
C ARG A 179 -15.44 -4.91 -7.71
N ARG A 180 -14.31 -4.42 -7.16
CA ARG A 180 -13.13 -4.02 -7.94
C ARG A 180 -12.21 -5.19 -8.24
N ALA A 181 -12.32 -6.29 -7.48
CA ALA A 181 -11.39 -7.41 -7.56
C ALA A 181 -11.55 -8.21 -8.85
N SER A 182 -10.52 -8.21 -9.68
CA SER A 182 -10.40 -9.12 -10.84
C SER A 182 -9.86 -10.49 -10.45
N GLN A 183 -9.13 -10.56 -9.33
CA GLN A 183 -8.60 -11.80 -8.74
C GLN A 183 -8.74 -11.77 -7.23
N ARG A 184 -8.98 -12.94 -6.62
CA ARG A 184 -9.10 -13.11 -5.16
C ARG A 184 -8.17 -14.20 -4.68
N LEU A 185 -7.51 -13.94 -3.55
CA LEU A 185 -6.68 -14.90 -2.84
C LEU A 185 -7.10 -14.94 -1.38
N ALA A 186 -7.59 -16.10 -0.93
CA ALA A 186 -7.95 -16.31 0.47
C ALA A 186 -6.87 -17.12 1.18
N PHE A 187 -6.36 -16.58 2.29
CA PHE A 187 -5.52 -17.31 3.22
C PHE A 187 -6.40 -18.01 4.27
N ALA A 188 -6.20 -19.30 4.40
CA ALA A 188 -6.86 -20.12 5.43
C ALA A 188 -6.17 -19.99 6.79
#